data_604a3e18f5b26ec7fd3827ed169c93d3
#
_entry.id   604a3e18f5b26ec7fd3827ed169c93d3
#
_cell.length_a   1.000
_cell.length_b   1.000
_cell.length_c   1.000
_cell.angle_alpha   90.00
_cell.angle_beta   90.00
_cell.angle_gamma   90.00
#
_symmetry.space_group_name_H-M   'P 1'
#
loop_
_entity.id
_entity.type
_entity.pdbx_description
1 polymer ?
#
loop_
_entity_poly.entity_id
_entity_poly.type
_entity_poly.pdbx_seq_one_letter_code
_entity_poly.pdbx_strand_id
1 'polypeptide(L)'
;TLGIGKETDLSIFTDTMVEMTWVEVKNAAENKNIVLLPIGIIEEHGPHMDLSPDVYMSYLFCKLLKRKLHNKSIKSIIAPPFYWGISNDVKKYPGTFSVRPETMKSLLIDIFTSLDSWGFENIFIVNSHGDCTHIKIIDESIEEIGKLLKIKVHNLSSINIPVENSPVFPPKREDRYQPDYHAGAIETAAMYTFYPQKVNVNIAQEL
;
A
#
# COMPACT_ATOMS: atom_id res chain seq x y z
N THR A 1 8.53 -10.17 19.51
CA THR A 1 9.10 -10.50 18.19
C THR A 1 7.94 -10.69 17.22
N LEU A 2 7.89 -9.92 16.14
CA LEU A 2 6.81 -9.97 15.14
C LEU A 2 6.78 -11.28 14.32
N GLY A 3 7.73 -12.20 14.53
CA GLY A 3 7.75 -13.52 13.89
C GLY A 3 7.75 -13.49 12.36
N ILE A 4 8.25 -12.40 11.77
CA ILE A 4 8.30 -12.20 10.32
C ILE A 4 9.71 -12.60 9.91
N GLY A 5 9.83 -13.77 9.27
CA GLY A 5 11.04 -14.14 8.54
C GLY A 5 11.22 -13.23 7.31
N LYS A 6 12.42 -13.27 6.71
CA LYS A 6 12.64 -12.67 5.39
C LYS A 6 11.62 -13.23 4.41
N GLU A 7 10.97 -12.36 3.63
CA GLU A 7 10.09 -12.81 2.55
C GLU A 7 10.95 -13.54 1.49
N THR A 8 10.68 -14.81 1.33
CA THR A 8 11.35 -15.64 0.31
C THR A 8 10.58 -15.65 -1.00
N ASP A 9 9.28 -15.40 -0.96
CA ASP A 9 8.43 -15.23 -2.13
C ASP A 9 8.34 -13.75 -2.47
N LEU A 10 8.82 -13.39 -3.65
CA LEU A 10 8.83 -12.01 -4.16
C LEU A 10 7.59 -11.65 -4.98
N SER A 11 6.62 -12.55 -5.10
CA SER A 11 5.38 -12.22 -5.81
C SER A 11 4.50 -11.33 -4.94
N ILE A 12 4.14 -10.16 -5.47
CA ILE A 12 3.14 -9.27 -4.84
C ILE A 12 1.72 -9.83 -4.95
N PHE A 13 1.52 -10.93 -5.66
CA PHE A 13 0.21 -11.58 -5.84
C PHE A 13 -0.03 -12.72 -4.85
N THR A 14 0.99 -13.20 -4.17
CA THR A 14 0.86 -14.29 -3.19
C THR A 14 -0.06 -13.87 -2.05
N ASP A 15 -0.95 -14.77 -1.66
CA ASP A 15 -1.95 -14.56 -0.60
C ASP A 15 -2.96 -13.42 -0.91
N THR A 16 -3.15 -13.10 -2.20
CA THR A 16 -4.14 -12.12 -2.69
C THR A 16 -5.28 -12.80 -3.45
N MET A 17 -6.30 -12.02 -3.85
CA MET A 17 -7.39 -12.49 -4.71
C MET A 17 -6.91 -13.06 -6.04
N VAL A 18 -5.71 -12.73 -6.51
CA VAL A 18 -5.15 -13.25 -7.78
C VAL A 18 -4.97 -14.77 -7.74
N GLU A 19 -4.69 -15.32 -6.56
CA GLU A 19 -4.55 -16.77 -6.34
C GLU A 19 -5.86 -17.47 -5.98
N MET A 20 -6.98 -16.74 -5.93
CA MET A 20 -8.30 -17.28 -5.60
C MET A 20 -9.09 -17.60 -6.88
N THR A 21 -9.89 -18.63 -6.82
CA THR A 21 -10.93 -18.89 -7.84
C THR A 21 -12.10 -17.91 -7.64
N TRP A 22 -12.88 -17.67 -8.70
CA TRP A 22 -14.07 -16.82 -8.59
C TRP A 22 -15.08 -17.33 -7.53
N VAL A 23 -15.15 -18.64 -7.29
CA VAL A 23 -16.00 -19.24 -6.26
C VAL A 23 -15.53 -18.87 -4.86
N GLU A 24 -14.21 -18.88 -4.62
CA GLU A 24 -13.63 -18.46 -3.34
C GLU A 24 -13.84 -16.98 -3.08
N VAL A 25 -13.68 -16.12 -4.11
CA VAL A 25 -13.98 -14.68 -4.01
C VAL A 25 -15.44 -14.44 -3.68
N LYS A 26 -16.37 -15.14 -4.35
CA LYS A 26 -17.81 -15.08 -4.05
C LYS A 26 -18.10 -15.49 -2.60
N ASN A 27 -17.56 -16.62 -2.16
CA ASN A 27 -17.73 -17.08 -0.78
C ASN A 27 -17.17 -16.08 0.24
N ALA A 28 -16.05 -15.39 -0.08
CA ALA A 28 -15.50 -14.37 0.78
C ALA A 28 -16.43 -13.16 0.92
N ALA A 29 -17.07 -12.72 -0.17
CA ALA A 29 -18.06 -11.64 -0.15
C ALA A 29 -19.31 -12.04 0.66
N GLU A 30 -19.88 -13.24 0.42
CA GLU A 30 -21.02 -13.77 1.16
C GLU A 30 -20.75 -13.90 2.67
N ASN A 31 -19.51 -14.21 3.05
CA ASN A 31 -19.05 -14.25 4.44
C ASN A 31 -18.65 -12.87 4.99
N LYS A 32 -18.90 -11.78 4.26
CA LYS A 32 -18.60 -10.39 4.64
C LYS A 32 -17.12 -10.16 5.01
N ASN A 33 -16.22 -10.82 4.29
CA ASN A 33 -14.79 -10.61 4.49
C ASN A 33 -14.44 -9.16 4.16
N ILE A 34 -13.57 -8.57 4.97
CA ILE A 34 -12.99 -7.25 4.72
C ILE A 34 -12.01 -7.35 3.55
N VAL A 35 -12.06 -6.40 2.64
CA VAL A 35 -11.05 -6.27 1.56
C VAL A 35 -9.97 -5.30 2.00
N LEU A 36 -8.72 -5.73 1.94
CA LEU A 36 -7.54 -4.90 2.10
C LEU A 36 -7.00 -4.58 0.70
N LEU A 37 -6.94 -3.30 0.33
CA LEU A 37 -6.46 -2.87 -0.99
C LEU A 37 -5.11 -2.18 -0.83
N PRO A 38 -3.99 -2.84 -1.20
CA PRO A 38 -2.69 -2.20 -1.23
C PRO A 38 -2.61 -1.24 -2.42
N ILE A 39 -2.22 0.01 -2.14
CA ILE A 39 -1.99 1.05 -3.15
C ILE A 39 -0.57 1.58 -3.01
N GLY A 40 0.12 1.70 -4.13
CA GLY A 40 1.45 2.29 -4.27
C GLY A 40 1.65 2.77 -5.69
N ILE A 41 2.91 2.98 -6.04
CA ILE A 41 3.33 3.36 -7.40
C ILE A 41 4.65 2.67 -7.75
N ILE A 42 4.91 2.52 -9.04
CA ILE A 42 6.24 2.15 -9.53
C ILE A 42 6.97 3.45 -9.83
N GLU A 43 7.95 3.80 -8.98
CA GLU A 43 8.75 5.01 -9.13
C GLU A 43 10.20 4.82 -8.66
N GLU A 44 11.08 5.71 -9.07
CA GLU A 44 12.46 5.71 -8.60
C GLU A 44 12.53 5.88 -7.09
N HIS A 45 13.45 5.19 -6.44
CA HIS A 45 13.74 5.28 -5.00
C HIS A 45 15.25 5.34 -4.76
N GLY A 46 15.89 6.29 -5.43
CA GLY A 46 17.35 6.46 -5.37
C GLY A 46 18.11 5.35 -6.09
N PRO A 47 19.44 5.46 -6.16
CA PRO A 47 20.27 4.47 -6.86
C PRO A 47 20.45 3.16 -6.06
N HIS A 48 20.01 3.10 -4.82
CA HIS A 48 20.24 1.99 -3.89
C HIS A 48 19.04 1.06 -3.74
N MET A 49 17.85 1.44 -4.23
CA MET A 49 16.65 0.60 -4.25
C MET A 49 16.14 0.40 -5.68
N ASP A 50 15.36 -0.65 -5.89
CA ASP A 50 14.63 -0.81 -7.14
C ASP A 50 13.38 0.10 -7.17
N LEU A 51 12.53 0.01 -8.20
CA LEU A 51 11.36 0.87 -8.40
C LEU A 51 10.12 0.46 -7.60
N SER A 52 10.23 -0.50 -6.71
CA SER A 52 9.07 -1.18 -6.14
C SER A 52 8.72 -0.89 -4.67
N PRO A 53 9.43 -0.04 -3.90
CA PRO A 53 9.20 0.10 -2.47
C PRO A 53 7.74 0.36 -2.10
N ASP A 54 7.07 1.30 -2.72
CA ASP A 54 5.67 1.63 -2.42
C ASP A 54 4.72 0.44 -2.62
N VAL A 55 4.95 -0.33 -3.68
CA VAL A 55 4.11 -1.49 -3.97
C VAL A 55 4.34 -2.60 -2.96
N TYR A 56 5.60 -2.88 -2.64
CA TYR A 56 5.94 -3.95 -1.69
C TYR A 56 5.58 -3.57 -0.25
N MET A 57 5.73 -2.32 0.14
CA MET A 57 5.40 -1.87 1.49
C MET A 57 3.89 -1.85 1.74
N SER A 58 3.09 -1.34 0.81
CA SER A 58 1.62 -1.39 0.93
C SER A 58 1.10 -2.83 0.99
N TYR A 59 1.64 -3.70 0.14
CA TYR A 59 1.32 -5.14 0.15
C TYR A 59 1.73 -5.81 1.46
N LEU A 60 2.94 -5.57 1.95
CA LEU A 60 3.43 -6.09 3.24
C LEU A 60 2.52 -5.66 4.40
N PHE A 61 2.16 -4.38 4.44
CA PHE A 61 1.25 -3.89 5.49
C PHE A 61 -0.12 -4.56 5.41
N CYS A 62 -0.65 -4.82 4.21
CA CYS A 62 -1.87 -5.61 4.05
C CYS A 62 -1.71 -7.04 4.60
N LYS A 63 -0.59 -7.72 4.33
CA LYS A 63 -0.30 -9.07 4.89
C LYS A 63 -0.24 -9.05 6.42
N LEU A 64 0.45 -8.06 6.99
CA LEU A 64 0.56 -7.89 8.44
C LEU A 64 -0.80 -7.63 9.08
N LEU A 65 -1.60 -6.74 8.46
CA LEU A 65 -2.93 -6.41 8.91
C LEU A 65 -3.86 -7.63 8.81
N LYS A 66 -3.87 -8.36 7.70
CA LYS A 66 -4.63 -9.62 7.52
C LYS A 66 -4.33 -10.60 8.64
N ARG A 67 -3.05 -10.79 8.98
CA ARG A 67 -2.65 -11.68 10.08
C ARG A 67 -3.13 -11.18 11.44
N LYS A 68 -3.07 -9.87 11.70
CA LYS A 68 -3.58 -9.27 12.95
C LYS A 68 -5.10 -9.40 13.06
N LEU A 69 -5.83 -9.19 11.97
CA LEU A 69 -7.27 -9.37 11.89
C LEU A 69 -7.67 -10.83 12.13
N HIS A 70 -6.97 -11.77 11.51
CA HIS A 70 -7.17 -13.21 11.73
C HIS A 70 -7.05 -13.60 13.20
N ASN A 71 -6.03 -13.08 13.91
CA ASN A 71 -5.85 -13.32 15.34
C ASN A 71 -6.99 -12.75 16.21
N LYS A 72 -7.81 -11.87 15.64
CA LYS A 72 -9.03 -11.32 16.27
C LYS A 72 -10.31 -11.96 15.71
N SER A 73 -10.19 -13.07 14.97
CA SER A 73 -11.31 -13.77 14.31
C SER A 73 -12.04 -12.89 13.27
N ILE A 74 -11.39 -11.86 12.73
CA ILE A 74 -11.91 -11.02 11.66
C ILE A 74 -11.38 -11.56 10.32
N LYS A 75 -12.29 -11.99 9.45
CA LYS A 75 -11.94 -12.51 8.13
C LYS A 75 -11.62 -11.37 7.18
N SER A 76 -10.52 -11.48 6.45
CA SER A 76 -10.10 -10.50 5.45
C SER A 76 -9.37 -11.15 4.28
N ILE A 77 -9.43 -10.51 3.13
CA ILE A 77 -8.70 -10.90 1.91
C ILE A 77 -7.96 -9.68 1.37
N ILE A 78 -6.89 -9.91 0.60
CA ILE A 78 -6.11 -8.84 -0.02
C ILE A 78 -6.50 -8.75 -1.49
N ALA A 79 -6.90 -7.58 -1.96
CA ALA A 79 -7.11 -7.31 -3.39
C ALA A 79 -5.78 -7.32 -4.14
N PRO A 80 -5.79 -7.48 -5.47
CA PRO A 80 -4.58 -7.28 -6.27
C PRO A 80 -3.97 -5.90 -5.99
N PRO A 81 -2.64 -5.79 -5.80
CA PRO A 81 -2.01 -4.50 -5.56
C PRO A 81 -2.24 -3.52 -6.71
N PHE A 82 -2.60 -2.29 -6.36
CA PHE A 82 -2.69 -1.18 -7.28
C PHE A 82 -1.33 -0.46 -7.32
N TYR A 83 -0.75 -0.27 -8.49
CA TYR A 83 0.58 0.32 -8.66
C TYR A 83 0.67 1.34 -9.81
N TRP A 84 -0.47 1.82 -10.34
CA TRP A 84 -0.55 2.87 -11.34
C TRP A 84 -0.95 4.20 -10.69
N GLY A 85 0.01 4.80 -9.99
CA GLY A 85 -0.20 6.02 -9.21
C GLY A 85 0.20 7.30 -9.92
N ILE A 86 0.26 8.38 -9.14
CA ILE A 86 0.67 9.71 -9.57
C ILE A 86 1.91 10.09 -8.77
N SER A 87 2.99 10.46 -9.46
CA SER A 87 4.18 11.06 -8.86
C SER A 87 4.49 12.36 -9.58
N ASN A 88 4.45 13.48 -8.88
CA ASN A 88 4.81 14.79 -9.41
C ASN A 88 6.28 15.12 -9.19
N ASP A 89 6.85 14.65 -8.10
CA ASP A 89 8.18 15.03 -7.68
C ASP A 89 9.29 14.31 -8.47
N VAL A 90 9.12 13.02 -8.67
CA VAL A 90 10.16 12.17 -9.30
C VAL A 90 9.79 11.63 -10.70
N LYS A 91 8.69 12.10 -11.30
CA LYS A 91 8.25 11.68 -12.66
C LYS A 91 9.25 11.91 -13.78
N LYS A 92 10.28 12.72 -13.54
CA LYS A 92 11.36 13.00 -14.51
C LYS A 92 12.37 11.86 -14.60
N TYR A 93 12.42 11.00 -13.60
CA TYR A 93 13.39 9.92 -13.56
C TYR A 93 12.87 8.71 -14.35
N PRO A 94 13.73 8.08 -15.18
CA PRO A 94 13.37 6.86 -15.88
C PRO A 94 12.93 5.76 -14.91
N GLY A 95 11.83 5.07 -15.24
CA GLY A 95 11.26 4.03 -14.41
C GLY A 95 10.10 4.50 -13.53
N THR A 96 9.89 5.81 -13.35
CA THR A 96 8.70 6.34 -12.68
C THR A 96 7.51 6.36 -13.65
N PHE A 97 6.45 5.61 -13.32
CA PHE A 97 5.22 5.53 -14.11
C PHE A 97 4.13 6.40 -13.45
N SER A 98 4.03 7.65 -13.85
CA SER A 98 2.99 8.56 -13.36
C SER A 98 1.84 8.63 -14.35
N VAL A 99 0.63 8.23 -13.92
CA VAL A 99 -0.58 8.36 -14.74
C VAL A 99 -1.27 9.71 -14.51
N ARG A 100 -2.21 10.05 -15.38
CA ARG A 100 -3.02 11.26 -15.19
C ARG A 100 -4.01 11.07 -14.05
N PRO A 101 -4.35 12.15 -13.31
CA PRO A 101 -5.33 12.09 -12.21
C PRO A 101 -6.66 11.43 -12.61
N GLU A 102 -7.20 11.78 -13.77
CA GLU A 102 -8.47 11.24 -14.30
C GLU A 102 -8.37 9.73 -14.55
N THR A 103 -7.22 9.27 -15.03
CA THR A 103 -6.96 7.85 -15.32
C THR A 103 -6.92 7.05 -14.00
N MET A 104 -6.19 7.53 -13.02
CA MET A 104 -6.12 6.89 -11.70
C MET A 104 -7.50 6.84 -11.03
N LYS A 105 -8.22 7.97 -11.06
CA LYS A 105 -9.56 8.08 -10.47
C LYS A 105 -10.53 7.10 -11.11
N SER A 106 -10.60 7.06 -12.45
CA SER A 106 -11.47 6.14 -13.18
C SER A 106 -11.16 4.68 -12.84
N LEU A 107 -9.87 4.31 -12.79
CA LEU A 107 -9.47 2.95 -12.48
C LEU A 107 -9.84 2.55 -11.03
N LEU A 108 -9.68 3.44 -10.06
CA LEU A 108 -10.10 3.20 -8.67
C LEU A 108 -11.63 3.02 -8.58
N ILE A 109 -12.41 3.87 -9.25
CA ILE A 109 -13.87 3.76 -9.30
C ILE A 109 -14.30 2.43 -9.90
N ASP A 110 -13.67 1.98 -10.99
CA ASP A 110 -13.97 0.70 -11.64
C ASP A 110 -13.65 -0.50 -10.72
N ILE A 111 -12.54 -0.42 -9.97
CA ILE A 111 -12.18 -1.44 -8.97
C ILE A 111 -13.22 -1.47 -7.84
N PHE A 112 -13.59 -0.33 -7.28
CA PHE A 112 -14.60 -0.26 -6.22
C PHE A 112 -15.97 -0.74 -6.69
N THR A 113 -16.36 -0.38 -7.92
CA THR A 113 -17.61 -0.83 -8.54
C THR A 113 -17.61 -2.35 -8.72
N SER A 114 -16.51 -2.94 -9.13
CA SER A 114 -16.39 -4.40 -9.24
C SER A 114 -16.57 -5.08 -7.89
N LEU A 115 -15.88 -4.60 -6.86
CA LEU A 115 -15.97 -5.15 -5.50
C LEU A 115 -17.38 -4.99 -4.90
N ASP A 116 -18.05 -3.84 -5.12
CA ASP A 116 -19.45 -3.61 -4.72
C ASP A 116 -20.40 -4.61 -5.42
N SER A 117 -20.22 -4.80 -6.73
CA SER A 117 -21.04 -5.71 -7.53
C SER A 117 -20.94 -7.17 -7.09
N TRP A 118 -19.81 -7.57 -6.51
CA TRP A 118 -19.59 -8.92 -5.97
C TRP A 118 -20.14 -9.07 -4.55
N GLY A 119 -20.60 -7.98 -3.91
CA GLY A 119 -21.22 -7.98 -2.60
C GLY A 119 -20.28 -7.73 -1.42
N PHE A 120 -19.08 -7.23 -1.65
CA PHE A 120 -18.22 -6.77 -0.55
C PHE A 120 -18.79 -5.50 0.08
N GLU A 121 -18.71 -5.40 1.41
CA GLU A 121 -19.27 -4.29 2.17
C GLU A 121 -18.22 -3.27 2.63
N ASN A 122 -16.97 -3.70 2.84
CA ASN A 122 -15.94 -2.85 3.41
C ASN A 122 -14.58 -3.06 2.72
N ILE A 123 -13.98 -1.98 2.25
CA ILE A 123 -12.61 -1.93 1.73
C ILE A 123 -11.78 -1.03 2.64
N PHE A 124 -10.57 -1.48 2.96
CA PHE A 124 -9.56 -0.68 3.65
C PHE A 124 -8.36 -0.49 2.73
N ILE A 125 -8.11 0.74 2.32
CA ILE A 125 -6.96 1.11 1.51
C ILE A 125 -5.75 1.26 2.42
N VAL A 126 -4.64 0.63 2.01
CA VAL A 126 -3.32 0.78 2.60
C VAL A 126 -2.41 1.36 1.52
N ASN A 127 -2.14 2.66 1.60
CA ASN A 127 -1.28 3.37 0.67
C ASN A 127 0.06 3.69 1.31
N SER A 128 1.18 3.44 0.65
CA SER A 128 2.53 3.79 1.09
C SER A 128 3.22 4.85 0.24
N HIS A 129 2.52 5.46 -0.71
CA HIS A 129 3.03 6.54 -1.54
C HIS A 129 2.59 7.91 -1.03
N GLY A 130 3.54 8.87 -0.96
CA GLY A 130 3.37 10.15 -0.27
C GLY A 130 2.94 11.34 -1.13
N ASP A 131 2.82 11.22 -2.47
CA ASP A 131 2.44 12.37 -3.33
C ASP A 131 1.05 12.89 -2.99
N CYS A 132 0.96 14.21 -2.75
CA CYS A 132 -0.29 14.86 -2.33
C CYS A 132 -1.41 14.71 -3.35
N THR A 133 -1.10 14.72 -4.67
CA THR A 133 -2.10 14.55 -5.73
C THR A 133 -2.61 13.11 -5.73
N HIS A 134 -1.71 12.14 -5.55
CA HIS A 134 -2.07 10.74 -5.45
C HIS A 134 -3.06 10.49 -4.31
N ILE A 135 -2.74 10.98 -3.11
CA ILE A 135 -3.60 10.87 -1.92
C ILE A 135 -4.95 11.56 -2.16
N LYS A 136 -4.93 12.77 -2.72
CA LYS A 136 -6.15 13.52 -3.04
C LYS A 136 -7.06 12.75 -4.00
N ILE A 137 -6.50 12.11 -5.02
CA ILE A 137 -7.29 11.34 -5.98
C ILE A 137 -7.90 10.08 -5.34
N ILE A 138 -7.21 9.43 -4.41
CA ILE A 138 -7.80 8.35 -3.61
C ILE A 138 -9.04 8.87 -2.86
N ASP A 139 -8.91 9.98 -2.13
CA ASP A 139 -10.00 10.54 -1.33
C ASP A 139 -11.16 11.03 -2.20
N GLU A 140 -10.90 11.69 -3.33
CA GLU A 140 -11.94 12.08 -4.30
C GLU A 140 -12.67 10.88 -4.92
N SER A 141 -11.96 9.77 -5.16
CA SER A 141 -12.57 8.54 -5.66
C SER A 141 -13.53 7.94 -4.63
N ILE A 142 -13.13 7.94 -3.36
CA ILE A 142 -13.96 7.47 -2.24
C ILE A 142 -15.23 8.34 -2.10
N GLU A 143 -15.07 9.66 -2.18
CA GLU A 143 -16.21 10.59 -2.09
C GLU A 143 -17.22 10.37 -3.22
N GLU A 144 -16.73 10.15 -4.44
CA GLU A 144 -17.59 9.95 -5.61
C GLU A 144 -18.40 8.66 -5.49
N ILE A 145 -17.76 7.53 -5.14
CA ILE A 145 -18.48 6.25 -5.00
C ILE A 145 -19.42 6.23 -3.82
N GLY A 146 -19.12 6.96 -2.76
CA GLY A 146 -19.97 7.03 -1.56
C GLY A 146 -21.40 7.54 -1.85
N LYS A 147 -21.61 8.18 -2.99
CA LYS A 147 -22.93 8.64 -3.48
C LYS A 147 -23.65 7.61 -4.36
N LEU A 148 -22.92 6.61 -4.86
CA LEU A 148 -23.38 5.70 -5.91
C LEU A 148 -23.44 4.24 -5.48
N LEU A 149 -22.52 3.81 -4.64
CA LEU A 149 -22.31 2.42 -4.26
C LEU A 149 -22.71 2.16 -2.80
N LYS A 150 -22.91 0.89 -2.46
CA LYS A 150 -23.21 0.46 -1.08
C LYS A 150 -21.95 0.19 -0.26
N ILE A 151 -20.87 -0.16 -0.93
CA ILE A 151 -19.58 -0.47 -0.32
C ILE A 151 -19.01 0.75 0.43
N LYS A 152 -18.43 0.52 1.58
CA LYS A 152 -17.72 1.53 2.38
C LYS A 152 -16.22 1.39 2.14
N VAL A 153 -15.60 2.46 1.69
CA VAL A 153 -14.15 2.51 1.46
C VAL A 153 -13.50 3.42 2.50
N HIS A 154 -12.47 2.91 3.16
CA HIS A 154 -11.74 3.60 4.23
C HIS A 154 -10.28 3.77 3.81
N ASN A 155 -9.82 5.01 3.72
CA ASN A 155 -8.40 5.30 3.47
C ASN A 155 -7.63 5.32 4.80
N LEU A 156 -6.81 4.29 5.05
CA LEU A 156 -6.03 4.21 6.28
C LEU A 156 -4.85 5.19 6.31
N SER A 157 -4.41 5.70 5.15
CA SER A 157 -3.33 6.70 5.05
C SER A 157 -3.76 8.06 5.61
N SER A 158 -5.06 8.35 5.61
CA SER A 158 -5.64 9.59 6.16
C SER A 158 -5.88 9.51 7.68
N ILE A 159 -5.64 8.35 8.29
CA ILE A 159 -5.74 8.20 9.75
C ILE A 159 -4.45 8.72 10.36
N ASN A 160 -4.49 9.91 10.95
CA ASN A 160 -3.42 10.44 11.80
C ASN A 160 -3.23 9.51 13.01
N ILE A 161 -2.38 8.49 12.86
CA ILE A 161 -1.87 7.72 14.00
C ILE A 161 -0.87 8.65 14.68
N PRO A 162 -1.09 9.07 15.96
CA PRO A 162 -0.11 9.88 16.65
C PRO A 162 1.22 9.13 16.70
N VAL A 163 2.22 9.65 15.99
CA VAL A 163 3.55 9.03 15.86
C VAL A 163 4.28 9.04 17.21
N GLU A 164 3.82 9.88 18.16
CA GLU A 164 4.43 10.09 19.47
C GLU A 164 4.58 8.82 20.32
N ASN A 165 3.78 7.79 20.05
CA ASN A 165 3.82 6.52 20.78
C ASN A 165 4.05 5.31 19.84
N SER A 166 4.52 5.52 18.63
CA SER A 166 4.80 4.42 17.71
C SER A 166 6.09 3.70 18.12
N PRO A 167 6.06 2.37 18.37
CA PRO A 167 7.28 1.61 18.61
C PRO A 167 8.16 1.48 17.34
N VAL A 168 7.65 1.94 16.19
CA VAL A 168 8.32 1.83 14.88
C VAL A 168 9.11 3.10 14.57
N PHE A 169 8.68 4.26 15.09
CA PHE A 169 9.37 5.52 14.87
C PHE A 169 10.04 5.98 16.16
N PRO A 170 11.39 6.09 16.19
CA PRO A 170 12.07 6.63 17.35
C PRO A 170 11.63 8.09 17.60
N PRO A 171 11.59 8.53 18.87
CA PRO A 171 11.26 9.90 19.19
C PRO A 171 12.19 10.87 18.44
N LYS A 172 11.64 11.99 17.96
CA LYS A 172 12.39 13.05 17.28
C LYS A 172 13.66 13.38 18.07
N ARG A 173 14.82 13.15 17.48
CA ARG A 173 16.07 13.74 17.96
C ARG A 173 16.18 15.09 17.28
N GLU A 174 16.07 16.16 18.04
CA GLU A 174 16.07 17.55 17.55
C GLU A 174 17.35 17.90 16.77
N ASP A 175 18.44 17.15 16.95
CA ASP A 175 19.76 17.40 16.40
C ASP A 175 20.09 16.68 15.07
N ARG A 176 19.18 15.82 14.55
CA ARG A 176 19.43 14.97 13.37
C ARG A 176 18.28 14.85 12.38
N TYR A 177 17.24 15.64 12.51
CA TYR A 177 16.07 15.51 11.64
C TYR A 177 16.28 16.25 10.31
N GLN A 178 16.80 15.53 9.32
CA GLN A 178 16.47 15.82 7.93
C GLN A 178 15.12 15.14 7.64
N PRO A 179 14.15 15.85 7.05
CA PRO A 179 12.89 15.20 6.67
C PRO A 179 13.16 14.06 5.70
N ASP A 180 12.77 12.86 6.09
CA ASP A 180 12.89 11.65 5.27
C ASP A 180 11.66 11.59 4.35
N TYR A 181 11.74 12.29 3.21
CA TYR A 181 10.57 12.45 2.34
C TYR A 181 10.43 11.39 1.27
N HIS A 182 11.52 10.85 0.74
CA HIS A 182 11.52 9.91 -0.36
C HIS A 182 12.87 9.21 -0.46
N ALA A 183 12.85 7.90 -0.70
CA ALA A 183 14.02 7.05 -0.79
C ALA A 183 15.01 7.17 0.39
N GLY A 184 14.52 7.64 1.54
CA GLY A 184 15.35 7.95 2.70
C GLY A 184 15.58 6.77 3.63
N ALA A 185 16.08 7.09 4.84
CA ALA A 185 16.52 6.06 5.79
C ALA A 185 15.39 5.15 6.27
N ILE A 186 14.16 5.66 6.44
CA ILE A 186 13.02 4.87 6.91
C ILE A 186 12.59 3.86 5.85
N GLU A 187 12.41 4.28 4.61
CA GLU A 187 12.03 3.40 3.50
C GLU A 187 13.12 2.37 3.23
N THR A 188 14.38 2.81 3.17
CA THR A 188 15.55 1.94 3.00
C THR A 188 15.63 0.88 4.10
N ALA A 189 15.47 1.27 5.38
CA ALA A 189 15.51 0.34 6.50
C ALA A 189 14.35 -0.65 6.47
N ALA A 190 13.14 -0.20 6.10
CA ALA A 190 11.98 -1.07 5.96
C ALA A 190 12.20 -2.08 4.83
N MET A 191 12.60 -1.62 3.64
CA MET A 191 12.89 -2.50 2.51
C MET A 191 14.04 -3.46 2.83
N TYR A 192 15.12 -3.00 3.44
CA TYR A 192 16.23 -3.87 3.85
C TYR A 192 15.81 -4.93 4.87
N THR A 193 14.90 -4.59 5.78
CA THR A 193 14.42 -5.52 6.79
C THR A 193 13.60 -6.66 6.18
N PHE A 194 12.70 -6.37 5.27
CA PHE A 194 11.74 -7.35 4.74
C PHE A 194 12.13 -7.89 3.36
N TYR A 195 12.79 -7.10 2.54
CA TYR A 195 13.19 -7.41 1.17
C TYR A 195 14.66 -7.03 0.91
N PRO A 196 15.64 -7.59 1.69
CA PRO A 196 17.05 -7.17 1.62
C PRO A 196 17.67 -7.30 0.23
N GLN A 197 17.17 -8.20 -0.61
CA GLN A 197 17.63 -8.40 -1.99
C GLN A 197 17.25 -7.26 -2.93
N LYS A 198 16.39 -6.33 -2.50
CA LYS A 198 15.94 -5.16 -3.26
C LYS A 198 16.69 -3.87 -2.88
N VAL A 199 17.65 -3.96 -1.96
CA VAL A 199 18.43 -2.83 -1.46
C VAL A 199 19.93 -3.07 -1.66
N ASN A 200 20.58 -2.17 -2.36
CA ASN A 200 22.04 -2.14 -2.44
C ASN A 200 22.62 -1.36 -1.27
N VAL A 201 22.99 -2.08 -0.21
CA VAL A 201 23.47 -1.48 1.05
C VAL A 201 24.77 -0.69 0.85
N ASN A 202 25.66 -1.11 -0.06
CA ASN A 202 26.90 -0.41 -0.29
C ASN A 202 26.64 0.99 -0.86
N ILE A 203 25.72 1.11 -1.82
CA ILE A 203 25.31 2.43 -2.36
C ILE A 203 24.59 3.24 -1.28
N ALA A 204 23.70 2.63 -0.50
CA ALA A 204 22.96 3.33 0.55
C ALA A 204 23.86 3.94 1.64
N GLN A 205 25.03 3.39 1.86
CA GLN A 205 26.01 3.91 2.84
C GLN A 205 26.83 5.11 2.31
N GLU A 206 26.79 5.36 1.01
CA GLU A 206 27.53 6.45 0.36
C GLU A 206 26.65 7.70 0.19
N LEU A 207 25.34 7.60 0.44
CA LEU A 207 24.34 8.69 0.33
C LEU A 207 24.17 9.41 1.67
#